data_ec0cc81555626f73515cdeec56d63341
#
_entry.id   ec0cc81555626f73515cdeec56d63341
#
_cell.length_a   1.000
_cell.length_b   1.000
_cell.length_c   1.000
_cell.angle_alpha   90.00
_cell.angle_beta   90.00
_cell.angle_gamma   90.00
#
_symmetry.space_group_name_H-M   'P 1'
#
loop_
_entity.id
_entity.type
_entity.pdbx_description
1 polymer ?
#
loop_
_entity_poly.entity_id
_entity_poly.type
_entity_poly.pdbx_seq_one_letter_code
_entity_poly.pdbx_strand_id
1 'polypeptide(L)' 'MWKVIVKLDGWLSMTGMCIFHSIDLAREWAISEIKRLESESSSFEGRLVMVIDELGE' A
#
# COMPACT_ATOMS: atom_id res chain seq x y z
N MET A 1 8.01 14.10 1.80
CA MET A 1 6.76 13.34 2.03
C MET A 1 6.78 12.05 1.24
N TRP A 2 6.04 11.07 1.69
CA TRP A 2 6.03 9.74 1.11
C TRP A 2 4.62 9.36 0.71
N LYS A 3 4.46 8.91 -0.53
CA LYS A 3 3.20 8.41 -1.04
C LYS A 3 3.24 6.89 -1.06
N VAL A 4 2.25 6.27 -0.46
CA VAL A 4 2.14 4.82 -0.43
C VAL A 4 0.90 4.41 -1.22
N ILE A 5 1.09 3.49 -2.13
CA ILE A 5 0.02 2.92 -2.93
C ILE A 5 0.01 1.42 -2.69
N VAL A 6 -1.16 0.89 -2.36
CA VAL A 6 -1.36 -0.56 -2.27
C VAL A 6 -2.28 -0.95 -3.44
N LYS A 7 -1.85 -1.90 -4.22
CA LYS A 7 -2.60 -2.33 -5.40
C LYS A 7 -2.44 -3.83 -5.64
N LEU A 8 -3.32 -4.38 -6.45
CA LEU A 8 -3.19 -5.76 -6.90
C LEU A 8 -2.13 -5.82 -7.99
N ASP A 9 -1.27 -6.83 -7.91
CA ASP A 9 -0.21 -7.04 -8.89
C ASP A 9 -0.83 -7.27 -10.28
N GLY A 10 -0.33 -6.51 -11.25
CA GLY A 10 -0.84 -6.59 -12.60
C GLY A 10 -2.12 -5.79 -12.88
N TRP A 11 -2.68 -5.14 -11.86
CA TRP A 11 -3.88 -4.31 -12.03
C TRP A 11 -3.50 -2.84 -12.05
N LEU A 12 -4.26 -2.06 -12.81
CA LEU A 12 -4.05 -0.62 -12.89
C LEU A 12 -4.71 0.12 -11.73
N SER A 13 -5.76 -0.46 -11.18
CA SER A 13 -6.49 0.16 -10.06
C SER A 13 -5.78 -0.07 -8.75
N MET A 14 -5.66 0.98 -7.95
CA MET A 14 -5.11 0.86 -6.61
C MET A 14 -6.21 0.55 -5.61
N THR A 15 -5.87 -0.20 -4.56
CA THR A 15 -6.81 -0.54 -3.50
C THR A 15 -6.74 0.44 -2.35
N GLY A 16 -5.65 1.19 -2.24
CA GLY A 16 -5.52 2.21 -1.22
C GLY A 16 -4.35 3.13 -1.50
N MET A 17 -4.42 4.36 -0.99
CA MET A 17 -3.34 5.33 -1.13
C MET A 17 -3.36 6.26 0.08
N CYS A 18 -2.19 6.60 0.57
CA CYS A 18 -2.06 7.58 1.64
C CYS A 18 -0.72 8.29 1.54
N ILE A 19 -0.63 9.48 2.11
CA ILE A 19 0.58 10.30 2.10
C ILE A 19 1.04 10.52 3.54
N PHE A 20 2.34 10.34 3.78
CA PHE A 20 2.92 10.45 5.11
C PHE A 20 4.16 11.34 5.09
N HIS A 21 4.47 11.94 6.23
CA HIS A 21 5.69 12.72 6.40
C HIS A 21 6.91 11.83 6.71
N SER A 22 6.69 10.65 7.24
CA SER A 22 7.75 9.73 7.64
C SER A 22 7.64 8.43 6.85
N ILE A 23 8.78 7.91 6.40
CA ILE A 23 8.81 6.62 5.71
C ILE A 23 8.44 5.46 6.66
N ASP A 24 8.77 5.59 7.93
CA ASP A 24 8.41 4.55 8.90
C ASP A 24 6.90 4.44 9.05
N LEU A 25 6.22 5.58 9.14
CA LEU A 25 4.76 5.60 9.20
C LEU A 25 4.15 5.05 7.91
N ALA A 26 4.75 5.41 6.77
CA ALA A 26 4.29 4.93 5.48
C ALA A 26 4.35 3.40 5.40
N ARG A 27 5.47 2.83 5.84
CA ARG A 27 5.65 1.37 5.84
C ARG A 27 4.67 0.68 6.79
N GLU A 28 4.48 1.22 7.97
CA GLU A 28 3.54 0.64 8.93
C GLU A 28 2.12 0.63 8.37
N TRP A 29 1.71 1.74 7.77
CA TRP A 29 0.40 1.82 7.16
C TRP A 29 0.25 0.81 6.02
N ALA A 30 1.26 0.70 5.15
CA ALA A 30 1.22 -0.21 4.01
C ALA A 30 1.09 -1.66 4.45
N ILE A 31 1.86 -2.06 5.45
CA ILE A 31 1.81 -3.41 5.98
C ILE A 31 0.45 -3.71 6.60
N SER A 32 -0.07 -2.76 7.38
CA SER A 32 -1.39 -2.91 8.00
C SER A 32 -2.49 -3.01 6.96
N GLU A 33 -2.41 -2.20 5.92
CA GLU A 33 -3.39 -2.19 4.84
C GLU A 33 -3.40 -3.51 4.07
N ILE A 34 -2.23 -4.03 3.77
CA ILE A 34 -2.11 -5.32 3.08
C ILE A 34 -2.70 -6.43 3.94
N LYS A 35 -2.37 -6.46 5.22
CA LYS A 35 -2.91 -7.47 6.13
C LYS A 35 -4.42 -7.39 6.23
N ARG A 36 -4.97 -6.17 6.30
CA ARG A 36 -6.41 -5.97 6.36
C ARG A 36 -7.11 -6.49 5.11
N LEU A 37 -6.57 -6.16 3.94
CA LEU A 37 -7.16 -6.60 2.68
C LEU A 37 -7.08 -8.11 2.50
N GLU A 38 -5.96 -8.72 2.87
CA GLU A 38 -5.82 -10.16 2.81
C GLU A 38 -6.76 -10.87 3.77
N SER A 39 -7.01 -10.26 4.94
CA SER A 39 -7.96 -10.79 5.92
C SER A 39 -9.39 -10.71 5.41
N GLU A 40 -9.72 -9.65 4.67
CA GLU A 40 -11.06 -9.47 4.11
C GLU A 40 -11.33 -10.40 2.92
N SER A 41 -10.30 -10.76 2.17
CA SER A 41 -10.48 -11.59 1.00
C SER A 41 -9.22 -12.41 0.72
N SER A 42 -9.35 -13.73 0.84
CA SER A 42 -8.25 -14.64 0.54
C SER A 42 -7.83 -14.60 -0.93
N SER A 43 -8.69 -14.08 -1.80
CA SER A 43 -8.37 -13.98 -3.23
C SER A 43 -7.26 -12.98 -3.51
N PHE A 44 -6.97 -12.10 -2.55
CA PHE A 44 -5.90 -11.12 -2.69
C PHE A 44 -4.55 -11.63 -2.18
N GLU A 45 -4.53 -12.79 -1.53
CA GLU A 45 -3.31 -13.32 -0.94
C GLU A 45 -2.23 -13.49 -2.00
N GLY A 46 -1.04 -12.93 -1.71
CA GLY A 46 0.09 -13.03 -2.61
C GLY A 46 0.02 -12.12 -3.83
N ARG A 47 -1.04 -11.35 -3.99
CA ARG A 47 -1.23 -10.47 -5.15
C ARG A 47 -1.12 -9.00 -4.82
N LEU A 48 -1.12 -8.65 -3.55
CA LEU A 48 -1.03 -7.25 -3.15
C LEU A 48 0.42 -6.80 -3.15
N VAL A 49 0.67 -5.65 -3.76
CA VAL A 49 2.00 -5.04 -3.75
C VAL A 49 1.88 -3.63 -3.24
N MET A 50 2.93 -3.17 -2.57
CA MET A 50 2.99 -1.80 -2.13
C MET A 50 4.07 -1.05 -2.93
N VAL A 51 3.78 0.19 -3.23
CA VAL A 51 4.73 1.10 -3.88
C VAL A 51 4.88 2.30 -2.97
N ILE A 52 6.10 2.61 -2.60
CA ILE A 52 6.39 3.77 -1.76
C ILE A 52 7.25 4.73 -2.58
N ASP A 53 6.71 5.90 -2.86
CA ASP A 53 7.40 6.92 -3.63
C ASP A 53 7.71 8.13 -2.77
N GLU A 54 8.90 8.67 -2.92
CA GLU A 54 9.24 9.94 -2.29
C GLU A 54 8.68 11.06 -3.14
N LEU A 55 7.89 11.92 -2.51
CA LEU A 55 7.35 13.09 -3.17
C LEU A 55 8.28 14.27 -2.95
N GLY A 56 8.71 14.89 -4.04
CA GLY A 56 9.49 16.11 -3.96
C GLY A 56 8.63 17.25 -3.44
N GLU A 57 9.27 18.25 -2.92
CA GLU A 57 8.57 19.44 -2.44
C GLU A 57 8.45 20.48 -3.55
#